data_6968034e312e634f9dc9c49dd4fbda76
#
_entry.id   6968034e312e634f9dc9c49dd4fbda76
#
_cell.length_a   1.000
_cell.length_b   1.000
_cell.length_c   1.000
_cell.angle_alpha   90.00
_cell.angle_beta   90.00
_cell.angle_gamma   90.00
#
_symmetry.space_group_name_H-M   'P 1'
#
loop_
_entity.id
_entity.type
_entity.pdbx_description
1 polymer ?
#
loop_
_entity_poly.entity_id
_entity_poly.type
_entity_poly.pdbx_seq_one_letter_code
_entity_poly.pdbx_strand_id
1 'polypeptide(L)'
;MTFTAGTRVRAPSLRYAIGQTAVLQGAISVAASTEDIDCPGLAVEVDPNTNYIVEGYLAFNGGPGAADNPELRMGLSAPPDVSGSWIILSLVDNTGSATGNAINVRRTSFNVGTAVANEAGVGTGSGSVMAAPFVGRISTFRFYGSLQLRFAQLFSDTQPTVIDAGSWLRVTAIT
;
A
#
# COMPACT_ATOMS: atom_id res chain seq x y z
N MET A 1 -26.60 -1.02 -0.60
CA MET A 1 -27.13 -2.37 -0.91
C MET A 1 -28.18 -2.73 0.12
N THR A 2 -29.43 -2.97 -0.28
CA THR A 2 -30.53 -3.28 0.66
C THR A 2 -30.83 -4.76 0.58
N PHE A 3 -30.75 -5.47 1.70
CA PHE A 3 -31.12 -6.87 1.76
C PHE A 3 -32.58 -7.00 2.20
N THR A 4 -33.38 -7.72 1.44
CA THR A 4 -34.75 -8.05 1.81
C THR A 4 -34.75 -9.29 2.72
N ALA A 5 -35.60 -9.32 3.73
CA ALA A 5 -35.72 -10.48 4.61
C ALA A 5 -35.98 -11.76 3.81
N GLY A 6 -35.22 -12.81 4.07
CA GLY A 6 -35.28 -14.09 3.35
C GLY A 6 -34.35 -14.21 2.13
N THR A 7 -33.64 -13.15 1.76
CA THR A 7 -32.63 -13.23 0.69
C THR A 7 -31.40 -14.02 1.14
N ARG A 8 -31.05 -15.08 0.42
CA ARG A 8 -29.78 -15.79 0.67
C ARG A 8 -28.63 -14.91 0.24
N VAL A 9 -27.82 -14.45 1.20
CA VAL A 9 -26.58 -13.75 0.93
C VAL A 9 -25.55 -14.74 0.41
N ARG A 10 -25.12 -14.57 -0.84
CA ARG A 10 -24.06 -15.40 -1.44
C ARG A 10 -22.69 -14.86 -1.01
N ALA A 11 -21.68 -15.72 -0.91
CA ALA A 11 -20.32 -15.34 -0.54
C ALA A 11 -19.76 -14.16 -1.36
N PRO A 12 -19.97 -14.05 -2.68
CA PRO A 12 -19.58 -12.84 -3.43
C PRO A 12 -20.25 -11.56 -2.92
N SER A 13 -21.55 -11.61 -2.60
CA SER A 13 -22.28 -10.44 -2.09
C SER A 13 -21.77 -9.98 -0.72
N LEU A 14 -21.27 -10.89 0.10
CA LEU A 14 -20.64 -10.55 1.38
C LEU A 14 -19.30 -9.82 1.17
N ARG A 15 -18.50 -10.25 0.20
CA ARG A 15 -17.22 -9.58 -0.13
C ARG A 15 -17.41 -8.10 -0.47
N TYR A 16 -18.46 -7.79 -1.23
CA TYR A 16 -18.81 -6.41 -1.55
C TYR A 16 -19.27 -5.59 -0.33
N ALA A 17 -19.89 -6.23 0.65
CA ALA A 17 -20.46 -5.55 1.80
C ALA A 17 -19.44 -5.24 2.90
N ILE A 18 -18.44 -6.09 3.10
CA ILE A 18 -17.49 -6.00 4.23
C ILE A 18 -16.05 -5.68 3.80
N GLY A 19 -15.78 -5.66 2.49
CA GLY A 19 -14.43 -5.50 1.97
C GLY A 19 -13.57 -6.76 2.14
N GLN A 20 -12.42 -6.75 1.50
CA GLN A 20 -11.39 -7.78 1.64
C GLN A 20 -10.17 -7.17 2.31
N THR A 21 -9.64 -7.85 3.32
CA THR A 21 -8.46 -7.38 4.06
C THR A 21 -7.38 -8.44 4.03
N ALA A 22 -6.19 -8.03 3.65
CA ALA A 22 -4.96 -8.79 3.77
C ALA A 22 -4.13 -8.21 4.93
N VAL A 23 -3.57 -9.05 5.77
CA VAL A 23 -2.75 -8.67 6.92
C VAL A 23 -1.43 -9.42 6.85
N LEU A 24 -0.35 -8.69 6.94
CA LEU A 24 1.00 -9.24 6.94
C LEU A 24 1.25 -10.01 8.24
N GLN A 25 1.54 -11.30 8.12
CA GLN A 25 1.72 -12.19 9.27
C GLN A 25 3.16 -12.20 9.81
N GLY A 26 4.13 -11.86 9.00
CA GLY A 26 5.55 -11.79 9.36
C GLY A 26 6.20 -10.59 8.69
N ALA A 27 7.26 -10.07 9.27
CA ALA A 27 8.01 -8.95 8.71
C ALA A 27 8.67 -9.34 7.38
N ILE A 28 8.75 -8.38 6.45
CA ILE A 28 9.44 -8.51 5.17
C ILE A 28 10.44 -7.38 5.04
N SER A 29 11.62 -7.66 4.52
CA SER A 29 12.69 -6.68 4.41
C SER A 29 13.31 -6.63 3.02
N VAL A 30 13.83 -5.46 2.67
CA VAL A 30 14.67 -5.23 1.48
C VAL A 30 15.91 -4.43 1.89
N ALA A 31 17.07 -4.85 1.39
CA ALA A 31 18.34 -4.17 1.63
C ALA A 31 19.14 -4.08 0.34
N ALA A 32 19.99 -3.08 0.23
CA ALA A 32 20.88 -2.83 -0.89
C ALA A 32 20.18 -2.82 -2.27
N SER A 33 18.89 -2.43 -2.30
CA SER A 33 18.09 -2.44 -3.52
C SER A 33 17.05 -1.33 -3.53
N THR A 34 16.95 -0.68 -4.69
CA THR A 34 15.86 0.25 -5.01
C THR A 34 14.83 -0.41 -5.93
N GLU A 35 14.93 -1.70 -6.20
CA GLU A 35 13.92 -2.41 -6.98
C GLU A 35 12.73 -2.78 -6.11
N ASP A 36 11.52 -2.52 -6.62
CA ASP A 36 10.29 -2.85 -5.92
C ASP A 36 10.12 -4.36 -5.82
N ILE A 37 9.95 -4.85 -4.62
CA ILE A 37 9.57 -6.23 -4.35
C ILE A 37 8.10 -6.31 -3.94
N ASP A 38 7.46 -7.39 -4.30
CA ASP A 38 6.10 -7.69 -3.85
C ASP A 38 6.09 -7.96 -2.34
N CYS A 39 5.03 -7.50 -1.68
CA CYS A 39 4.73 -7.84 -0.29
C CYS A 39 3.68 -8.99 -0.26
N PRO A 40 4.09 -10.27 -0.24
CA PRO A 40 3.19 -11.39 -0.55
C PRO A 40 1.99 -11.50 0.38
N GLY A 41 2.11 -11.04 1.61
CA GLY A 41 1.01 -11.02 2.57
C GLY A 41 0.02 -9.87 2.40
N LEU A 42 0.30 -8.90 1.51
CA LEU A 42 -0.52 -7.72 1.28
C LEU A 42 -1.02 -7.68 -0.17
N ALA A 43 -1.79 -8.71 -0.51
CA ALA A 43 -2.46 -8.85 -1.79
C ALA A 43 -3.95 -9.13 -1.59
N VAL A 44 -4.80 -8.51 -2.38
CA VAL A 44 -6.26 -8.70 -2.38
C VAL A 44 -6.78 -8.84 -3.80
N GLU A 45 -7.73 -9.74 -4.00
CA GLU A 45 -8.34 -9.95 -5.30
C GLU A 45 -9.34 -8.83 -5.63
N VAL A 46 -9.30 -8.37 -6.88
CA VAL A 46 -10.23 -7.37 -7.39
C VAL A 46 -10.96 -7.88 -8.64
N ASP A 47 -12.26 -7.66 -8.66
CA ASP A 47 -13.14 -8.07 -9.76
C ASP A 47 -13.10 -7.04 -10.90
N PRO A 48 -13.37 -7.44 -12.13
CA PRO A 48 -13.47 -6.53 -13.27
C PRO A 48 -14.68 -5.58 -13.14
N ASN A 49 -14.59 -4.43 -13.82
CA ASN A 49 -15.67 -3.42 -13.92
C ASN A 49 -16.19 -2.94 -12.55
N THR A 50 -15.30 -2.81 -11.58
CA THR A 50 -15.66 -2.47 -10.19
C THR A 50 -14.87 -1.27 -9.71
N ASN A 51 -15.52 -0.41 -8.95
CA ASN A 51 -14.87 0.67 -8.23
C ASN A 51 -14.57 0.24 -6.79
N TYR A 52 -13.39 0.59 -6.30
CA TYR A 52 -12.97 0.26 -4.93
C TYR A 52 -12.45 1.49 -4.20
N ILE A 53 -12.73 1.53 -2.90
CA ILE A 53 -11.88 2.25 -1.95
C ILE A 53 -10.77 1.28 -1.56
N VAL A 54 -9.54 1.77 -1.60
CA VAL A 54 -8.33 1.09 -1.15
C VAL A 54 -7.83 1.84 0.06
N GLU A 55 -7.57 1.13 1.13
CA GLU A 55 -7.00 1.69 2.35
C GLU A 55 -6.04 0.71 2.99
N GLY A 56 -5.12 1.24 3.77
CA GLY A 56 -4.17 0.41 4.46
C GLY A 56 -3.30 1.16 5.44
N TYR A 57 -2.50 0.39 6.12
CA TYR A 57 -1.57 0.86 7.12
C TYR A 57 -0.29 0.03 7.04
N LEU A 58 0.83 0.70 6.90
CA LEU A 58 2.14 0.08 6.99
C LEU A 58 2.82 0.54 8.28
N ALA A 59 3.21 -0.43 9.09
CA ALA A 59 4.22 -0.23 10.10
C ALA A 59 5.56 -0.61 9.47
N PHE A 60 6.54 0.29 9.51
CA PHE A 60 7.83 0.05 8.90
C PHE A 60 8.96 0.68 9.71
N ASN A 61 10.16 0.16 9.53
CA ASN A 61 11.36 0.71 10.14
C ASN A 61 12.55 0.55 9.19
N GLY A 62 13.58 1.30 9.46
CA GLY A 62 14.82 1.30 8.71
C GLY A 62 15.92 0.46 9.31
N GLY A 63 15.62 -0.52 10.09
CA GLY A 63 16.62 -1.38 10.70
C GLY A 63 17.53 -0.68 11.75
N PRO A 64 18.17 -1.43 12.64
CA PRO A 64 19.08 -0.87 13.62
C PRO A 64 20.40 -0.42 12.95
N GLY A 65 20.81 0.81 13.18
CA GLY A 65 22.09 1.33 12.70
C GLY A 65 22.04 2.18 11.44
N ALA A 66 20.86 2.41 10.86
CA ALA A 66 20.71 3.32 9.76
C ALA A 66 21.03 4.76 10.22
N ALA A 67 22.23 5.21 9.93
CA ALA A 67 22.65 6.59 10.25
C ALA A 67 22.01 7.60 9.29
N ASP A 68 21.64 7.16 8.11
CA ASP A 68 21.16 8.00 7.01
C ASP A 68 19.85 7.44 6.45
N ASN A 69 18.76 7.57 7.22
CA ASN A 69 17.36 7.47 6.79
C ASN A 69 17.07 6.44 5.67
N PRO A 70 16.92 5.15 5.97
CA PRO A 70 16.36 4.25 4.99
C PRO A 70 14.92 4.70 4.71
N GLU A 71 14.74 5.30 3.57
CA GLU A 71 13.45 5.78 3.12
C GLU A 71 12.66 4.63 2.51
N LEU A 72 11.40 4.53 2.86
CA LEU A 72 10.47 3.59 2.24
C LEU A 72 9.96 4.17 0.93
N ARG A 73 10.15 3.46 -0.15
CA ARG A 73 9.37 3.61 -1.37
C ARG A 73 8.28 2.57 -1.37
N MET A 74 7.04 2.95 -1.56
CA MET A 74 5.94 2.01 -1.71
C MET A 74 5.15 2.25 -2.98
N GLY A 75 4.57 1.19 -3.50
CA GLY A 75 3.74 1.19 -4.68
C GLY A 75 2.60 0.19 -4.57
N LEU A 76 1.65 0.31 -5.47
CA LEU A 76 0.59 -0.67 -5.65
C LEU A 76 0.69 -1.20 -7.09
N SER A 77 0.80 -2.51 -7.23
CA SER A 77 0.57 -3.18 -8.52
C SER A 77 -0.89 -3.61 -8.61
N ALA A 78 -1.42 -3.56 -9.81
CA ALA A 78 -2.82 -3.86 -10.09
C ALA A 78 -2.94 -4.60 -11.43
N PRO A 79 -4.10 -5.23 -11.72
CA PRO A 79 -4.38 -5.77 -13.04
C PRO A 79 -4.22 -4.71 -14.15
N PRO A 80 -4.00 -5.11 -15.40
CA PRO A 80 -4.00 -4.18 -16.52
C PRO A 80 -5.27 -3.34 -16.60
N ASP A 81 -5.18 -2.16 -17.19
CA ASP A 81 -6.31 -1.24 -17.37
C ASP A 81 -6.96 -0.72 -16.08
N VAL A 82 -6.27 -0.73 -14.95
CA VAL A 82 -6.75 -0.06 -13.72
C VAL A 82 -6.47 1.43 -13.82
N SER A 83 -7.42 2.23 -13.35
CA SER A 83 -7.24 3.67 -13.16
C SER A 83 -7.59 4.06 -11.72
N GLY A 84 -7.04 5.15 -11.26
CA GLY A 84 -7.33 5.64 -9.93
C GLY A 84 -6.26 6.54 -9.35
N SER A 85 -6.37 6.81 -8.09
CA SER A 85 -5.38 7.57 -7.35
C SER A 85 -5.40 7.19 -5.87
N TRP A 86 -4.29 7.36 -5.22
CA TRP A 86 -4.12 7.12 -3.81
C TRP A 86 -3.17 8.14 -3.18
N ILE A 87 -3.28 8.30 -1.89
CA ILE A 87 -2.45 9.19 -1.09
C ILE A 87 -1.85 8.40 0.06
N ILE A 88 -0.63 8.76 0.44
CA ILE A 88 0.01 8.32 1.68
C ILE A 88 0.03 9.49 2.64
N LEU A 89 -0.31 9.22 3.89
CA LEU A 89 -0.11 10.12 5.00
C LEU A 89 1.17 9.68 5.73
N SER A 90 2.26 10.35 5.47
CA SER A 90 3.54 10.00 6.05
C SER A 90 4.32 11.26 6.44
N LEU A 91 5.13 11.12 7.46
CA LEU A 91 6.13 12.12 7.78
C LEU A 91 7.24 12.03 6.74
N VAL A 92 7.51 13.12 6.05
CA VAL A 92 8.66 13.23 5.15
C VAL A 92 9.64 14.20 5.77
N ASP A 93 10.84 13.75 5.99
CA ASP A 93 11.96 14.66 6.16
C ASP A 93 12.43 15.12 4.78
N ASN A 94 12.10 16.35 4.47
CA ASN A 94 12.46 16.96 3.17
C ASN A 94 13.85 17.62 3.21
N THR A 95 14.58 17.52 4.31
CA THR A 95 15.79 18.33 4.54
C THR A 95 17.00 17.55 5.04
N GLY A 96 16.90 16.22 5.23
CA GLY A 96 17.99 15.45 5.84
C GLY A 96 18.27 15.84 7.30
N SER A 97 17.36 16.54 7.94
CA SER A 97 17.44 16.93 9.35
C SER A 97 16.23 16.45 10.11
N ALA A 98 16.46 15.66 11.13
CA ALA A 98 15.43 14.97 11.96
C ALA A 98 14.49 15.90 12.75
N THR A 99 14.39 17.17 12.41
CA THR A 99 13.60 18.17 13.15
C THR A 99 12.37 18.71 12.44
N GLY A 100 12.07 18.24 11.24
CA GLY A 100 10.92 18.70 10.47
C GLY A 100 9.75 17.74 10.50
N ASN A 101 8.76 17.94 11.37
CA ASN A 101 7.47 17.24 11.36
C ASN A 101 6.59 17.72 10.20
N ALA A 102 7.01 17.57 8.96
CA ALA A 102 6.18 17.87 7.81
C ALA A 102 5.39 16.62 7.41
N ILE A 103 4.05 16.71 7.47
CA ILE A 103 3.18 15.70 6.87
C ILE A 103 3.08 16.02 5.38
N ASN A 104 3.66 15.19 4.53
CA ASN A 104 3.47 15.29 3.09
C ASN A 104 2.30 14.41 2.67
N VAL A 105 1.32 15.05 2.03
CA VAL A 105 0.22 14.37 1.35
C VAL A 105 0.56 14.34 -0.13
N ARG A 106 1.01 13.23 -0.64
CA ARG A 106 1.32 13.07 -2.06
C ARG A 106 0.25 12.23 -2.74
N ARG A 107 -0.32 12.76 -3.82
CA ARG A 107 -1.25 12.03 -4.66
C ARG A 107 -0.47 11.30 -5.76
N THR A 108 -0.67 10.00 -5.84
CA THR A 108 -0.14 9.14 -6.90
C THR A 108 -1.30 8.63 -7.74
N SER A 109 -1.12 8.56 -9.07
CA SER A 109 -2.17 8.14 -9.99
C SER A 109 -1.79 6.86 -10.69
N PHE A 110 -2.74 5.93 -10.81
CA PHE A 110 -2.68 4.85 -11.77
C PHE A 110 -3.06 5.41 -13.14
N ASN A 111 -2.23 5.19 -14.13
CA ASN A 111 -2.57 5.47 -15.51
C ASN A 111 -3.07 4.19 -16.17
N VAL A 112 -4.08 4.32 -17.03
CA VAL A 112 -4.57 3.22 -17.85
C VAL A 112 -3.41 2.61 -18.64
N GLY A 113 -3.19 1.31 -18.50
CA GLY A 113 -2.10 0.59 -19.16
C GLY A 113 -0.80 0.46 -18.37
N THR A 114 -0.68 1.04 -17.18
CA THR A 114 0.45 0.80 -16.27
C THR A 114 0.02 -0.10 -15.14
N ALA A 115 0.66 -1.26 -15.02
CA ALA A 115 0.39 -2.22 -13.96
C ALA A 115 0.96 -1.80 -12.59
N VAL A 116 1.70 -0.71 -12.53
CA VAL A 116 2.37 -0.22 -11.31
C VAL A 116 2.14 1.26 -11.16
N ALA A 117 1.59 1.67 -10.03
CA ALA A 117 1.53 3.06 -9.61
C ALA A 117 2.68 3.36 -8.66
N ASN A 118 3.52 4.27 -9.03
CA ASN A 118 4.69 4.66 -8.25
C ASN A 118 4.36 5.79 -7.29
N GLU A 119 4.62 5.65 -6.01
CA GLU A 119 5.74 6.06 -5.20
C GLU A 119 5.41 7.21 -4.28
N ALA A 120 5.49 6.93 -3.03
CA ALA A 120 5.78 7.96 -2.04
C ALA A 120 7.08 7.54 -1.33
N GLY A 121 8.06 8.40 -1.37
CA GLY A 121 9.21 8.31 -0.47
C GLY A 121 8.74 8.70 0.92
N VAL A 122 9.09 7.90 1.89
CA VAL A 122 8.78 8.11 3.29
C VAL A 122 10.09 8.03 4.05
N GLY A 123 10.50 9.14 4.67
CA GLY A 123 11.69 9.16 5.49
C GLY A 123 11.46 8.49 6.84
N THR A 124 12.46 7.79 7.34
CA THR A 124 12.45 7.20 8.68
C THR A 124 13.63 7.67 9.48
N GLY A 125 13.39 7.93 10.74
CA GLY A 125 14.50 8.01 11.72
C GLY A 125 15.01 6.61 12.06
N SER A 126 16.28 6.47 12.36
CA SER A 126 16.92 5.21 12.71
C SER A 126 16.23 4.47 13.86
N GLY A 127 15.86 3.22 13.65
CA GLY A 127 15.40 2.30 14.69
C GLY A 127 14.02 2.55 15.28
N SER A 128 13.27 3.53 14.79
CA SER A 128 11.91 3.80 15.22
C SER A 128 10.91 3.20 14.25
N VAL A 129 9.86 2.55 14.75
CA VAL A 129 8.73 2.11 13.94
C VAL A 129 7.92 3.33 13.52
N MET A 130 7.73 3.48 12.22
CA MET A 130 6.95 4.55 11.60
C MET A 130 5.65 3.98 11.08
N ALA A 131 4.67 4.86 10.90
CA ALA A 131 3.38 4.53 10.32
C ALA A 131 3.17 5.25 8.98
N ALA A 132 2.74 4.52 7.98
CA ALA A 132 2.32 5.06 6.70
C ALA A 132 0.89 4.60 6.36
N PRO A 133 -0.14 5.23 6.91
CA PRO A 133 -1.51 5.01 6.46
C PRO A 133 -1.68 5.53 5.05
N PHE A 134 -2.47 4.84 4.25
CA PHE A 134 -2.79 5.26 2.89
C PHE A 134 -4.25 5.00 2.55
N VAL A 135 -4.77 5.80 1.65
CA VAL A 135 -6.14 5.66 1.15
C VAL A 135 -6.19 6.05 -0.32
N GLY A 136 -7.04 5.38 -1.07
CA GLY A 136 -7.21 5.64 -2.48
C GLY A 136 -8.54 5.15 -3.03
N ARG A 137 -8.73 5.43 -4.30
CA ARG A 137 -9.82 4.91 -5.11
C ARG A 137 -9.24 4.36 -6.40
N ILE A 138 -9.67 3.15 -6.76
CA ILE A 138 -9.34 2.54 -8.03
C ILE A 138 -10.61 2.11 -8.76
N SER A 139 -10.53 2.09 -10.07
CA SER A 139 -11.53 1.51 -10.96
C SER A 139 -10.86 0.44 -11.79
N THR A 140 -11.34 -0.78 -11.70
CA THR A 140 -10.93 -1.89 -12.56
C THR A 140 -11.79 -1.88 -13.82
N PHE A 141 -11.21 -2.34 -14.94
CA PHE A 141 -11.97 -2.50 -16.18
C PHE A 141 -12.25 -3.99 -16.41
N ARG A 142 -11.79 -4.56 -17.50
CA ARG A 142 -12.18 -5.90 -17.95
C ARG A 142 -11.38 -7.04 -17.33
N PHE A 143 -10.34 -6.77 -16.59
CA PHE A 143 -9.44 -7.81 -16.07
C PHE A 143 -9.68 -8.06 -14.59
N TYR A 144 -9.79 -9.35 -14.26
CA TYR A 144 -9.67 -9.86 -12.91
C TYR A 144 -8.19 -9.94 -12.51
N GLY A 145 -7.87 -9.77 -11.26
CA GLY A 145 -6.52 -9.94 -10.76
C GLY A 145 -6.33 -9.47 -9.33
N SER A 146 -5.10 -9.30 -8.93
CA SER A 146 -4.73 -8.92 -7.58
C SER A 146 -4.24 -7.47 -7.53
N LEU A 147 -4.72 -6.74 -6.55
CA LEU A 147 -4.10 -5.51 -6.09
C LEU A 147 -3.09 -5.89 -5.02
N GLN A 148 -1.82 -5.58 -5.24
CA GLN A 148 -0.74 -5.97 -4.35
C GLN A 148 0.13 -4.79 -3.96
N LEU A 149 0.49 -4.73 -2.69
CA LEU A 149 1.46 -3.77 -2.21
C LEU A 149 2.87 -4.20 -2.62
N ARG A 150 3.65 -3.22 -3.05
CA ARG A 150 5.08 -3.35 -3.36
C ARG A 150 5.86 -2.32 -2.58
N PHE A 151 7.11 -2.62 -2.29
CA PHE A 151 8.00 -1.68 -1.62
C PHE A 151 9.47 -1.89 -2.00
N ALA A 152 10.26 -0.84 -1.78
CA ALA A 152 11.70 -0.82 -1.97
C ALA A 152 12.34 0.17 -0.98
N GLN A 153 13.64 0.22 -0.98
CA GLN A 153 14.36 1.37 -0.45
C GLN A 153 14.27 2.53 -1.46
N LEU A 154 14.09 3.75 -1.00
CA LEU A 154 14.16 4.93 -1.89
C LEU A 154 15.60 5.15 -2.34
N PHE A 155 16.54 5.03 -1.43
CA PHE A 155 17.98 5.00 -1.70
C PHE A 155 18.53 3.65 -1.25
N SER A 156 19.43 3.07 -2.06
CA SER A 156 20.04 1.79 -1.74
C SER A 156 20.93 1.91 -0.51
N ASP A 157 20.61 1.15 0.54
CA ASP A 157 21.38 1.07 1.78
C ASP A 157 21.55 -0.40 2.18
N THR A 158 22.67 -0.73 2.80
CA THR A 158 22.94 -2.04 3.36
C THR A 158 22.07 -2.36 4.57
N GLN A 159 21.60 -1.36 5.28
CA GLN A 159 20.60 -1.53 6.34
C GLN A 159 19.23 -1.75 5.73
N PRO A 160 18.50 -2.77 6.17
CA PRO A 160 17.23 -3.10 5.55
C PRO A 160 16.12 -2.09 5.89
N THR A 161 15.25 -1.83 4.92
CA THR A 161 13.91 -1.32 5.19
C THR A 161 12.99 -2.51 5.46
N VAL A 162 12.28 -2.47 6.56
CA VAL A 162 11.43 -3.57 7.04
C VAL A 162 9.99 -3.12 7.11
N ILE A 163 9.08 -3.88 6.51
CA ILE A 163 7.64 -3.77 6.75
C ILE A 163 7.29 -4.76 7.87
N ASP A 164 6.72 -4.28 8.95
CA ASP A 164 6.43 -5.08 10.12
C ASP A 164 5.12 -5.88 9.99
N ALA A 165 5.04 -6.99 10.72
CA ALA A 165 3.83 -7.75 10.88
C ALA A 165 2.69 -6.87 11.44
N GLY A 166 1.45 -7.17 11.06
CA GLY A 166 0.29 -6.35 11.41
C GLY A 166 0.01 -5.20 10.42
N SER A 167 0.93 -4.91 9.48
CA SER A 167 0.61 -4.08 8.31
C SER A 167 -0.55 -4.70 7.54
N TRP A 168 -1.42 -3.87 6.96
CA TRP A 168 -2.61 -4.39 6.29
C TRP A 168 -3.01 -3.56 5.06
N LEU A 169 -3.69 -4.23 4.14
CA LEU A 169 -4.30 -3.68 2.93
C LEU A 169 -5.76 -4.12 2.89
N ARG A 170 -6.68 -3.19 2.65
CA ARG A 170 -8.11 -3.46 2.48
C ARG A 170 -8.65 -2.84 1.21
N VAL A 171 -9.54 -3.56 0.54
CA VAL A 171 -10.35 -3.04 -0.56
C VAL A 171 -11.83 -3.22 -0.26
N THR A 172 -12.60 -2.18 -0.53
CA THR A 172 -14.06 -2.19 -0.38
C THR A 172 -14.70 -1.75 -1.69
N ALA A 173 -15.53 -2.60 -2.28
CA ALA A 173 -16.26 -2.23 -3.49
C ALA A 173 -17.28 -1.14 -3.18
N ILE A 174 -17.35 -0.15 -4.06
CA ILE A 174 -18.35 0.93 -4.01
C ILE A 174 -19.29 0.80 -5.20
N THR A 175 -20.56 0.74 -4.90
CA THR A 175 -21.65 0.65 -5.89
C THR A 175 -22.08 2.04 -6.36
#